data_dadda49cc3f02985f03901f32a44a1fa
#
_entry.id   dadda49cc3f02985f03901f32a44a1fa
#
_cell.length_a   1.000
_cell.length_b   1.000
_cell.length_c   1.000
_cell.angle_alpha   90.00
_cell.angle_beta   90.00
_cell.angle_gamma   90.00
#
_symmetry.space_group_name_H-M   'P 1'
#
loop_
_entity.id
_entity.type
_entity.pdbx_description
1 polymer ?
#
loop_
_entity_poly.entity_id
_entity_poly.type
_entity_poly.pdbx_seq_one_letter_code
_entity_poly.pdbx_strand_id
1 'polypeptide(L)'
;MLTITIPENDLFDEMTNRFIHTKETTIRMEHSLVSVRKWEAKWHIPFLTKDNKTNEQLLDYYRCMTITQHVNPNVYLSLTPENVKAIWDYIDDAHTATWFRETKKSGSMKIITAEKIYYYMIECRIPPEYAKWHLNQLMTLIRVCGEMNDPKNKQKSASKMSRSEFASMARQRSELNAKRLAEIQNGGS
;
A
#
# COMPACT_ATOMS: atom_id res chain seq x y z
N MET A 1 0.11 -8.06 -5.92
CA MET A 1 1.14 -9.09 -5.60
C MET A 1 2.32 -8.89 -6.55
N LEU A 2 3.52 -8.69 -6.03
CA LEU A 2 4.77 -8.51 -6.77
C LEU A 2 5.45 -9.86 -7.00
N THR A 3 6.02 -10.06 -8.20
CA THR A 3 6.88 -11.22 -8.50
C THR A 3 8.23 -10.69 -8.95
N ILE A 4 9.30 -11.12 -8.30
CA ILE A 4 10.68 -10.77 -8.67
C ILE A 4 11.52 -12.04 -8.80
N THR A 5 12.52 -11.96 -9.68
CA THR A 5 13.55 -13.00 -9.81
C THR A 5 14.85 -12.44 -9.28
N ILE A 6 15.43 -13.14 -8.32
CA ILE A 6 16.72 -12.81 -7.72
C ILE A 6 17.75 -13.69 -8.41
N PRO A 7 18.81 -13.13 -9.01
CA PRO A 7 19.80 -13.91 -9.74
C PRO A 7 20.60 -14.83 -8.82
N GLU A 8 21.22 -15.83 -9.41
CA GLU A 8 22.22 -16.63 -8.72
C GLU A 8 23.42 -15.77 -8.30
N ASN A 9 24.01 -16.10 -7.16
CA ASN A 9 25.15 -15.36 -6.65
C ASN A 9 25.99 -16.25 -5.72
N ASP A 10 27.30 -15.99 -5.70
CA ASP A 10 28.25 -16.59 -4.75
C ASP A 10 28.59 -15.56 -3.67
N LEU A 11 28.06 -15.77 -2.49
CA LEU A 11 28.28 -14.91 -1.33
C LEU A 11 29.43 -15.47 -0.49
N PHE A 12 30.42 -14.64 -0.17
CA PHE A 12 31.48 -15.04 0.74
C PHE A 12 31.06 -14.73 2.19
N ASP A 13 31.00 -15.76 3.02
CA ASP A 13 30.74 -15.64 4.45
C ASP A 13 32.07 -15.55 5.19
N GLU A 14 32.40 -14.36 5.66
CA GLU A 14 33.64 -14.08 6.39
C GLU A 14 33.75 -14.84 7.72
N MET A 15 32.59 -15.11 8.39
CA MET A 15 32.60 -15.82 9.68
C MET A 15 32.95 -17.30 9.54
N THR A 16 32.45 -17.93 8.48
CA THR A 16 32.69 -19.37 8.22
C THR A 16 33.82 -19.61 7.22
N ASN A 17 34.35 -18.54 6.59
CA ASN A 17 35.34 -18.56 5.51
C ASN A 17 34.95 -19.50 4.37
N ARG A 18 33.66 -19.42 3.96
CA ARG A 18 33.09 -20.28 2.92
C ARG A 18 32.27 -19.47 1.95
N PHE A 19 32.20 -19.94 0.70
CA PHE A 19 31.25 -19.44 -0.27
C PHE A 19 29.88 -20.09 -0.07
N ILE A 20 28.83 -19.26 -0.06
CA ILE A 20 27.44 -19.69 -0.05
C ILE A 20 26.89 -19.43 -1.45
N HIS A 21 26.65 -20.50 -2.19
CA HIS A 21 26.03 -20.40 -3.50
C HIS A 21 24.51 -20.26 -3.36
N THR A 22 23.93 -19.21 -3.93
CA THR A 22 22.49 -19.00 -4.02
C THR A 22 22.05 -19.17 -5.48
N LYS A 23 21.08 -20.07 -5.71
CA LYS A 23 20.50 -20.28 -7.05
C LYS A 23 19.56 -19.16 -7.41
N GLU A 24 19.40 -18.91 -8.72
CA GLU A 24 18.34 -18.04 -9.20
C GLU A 24 17.00 -18.46 -8.60
N THR A 25 16.29 -17.50 -8.00
CA THR A 25 15.07 -17.79 -7.25
C THR A 25 14.00 -16.76 -7.56
N THR A 26 12.84 -17.21 -8.06
CA THR A 26 11.66 -16.36 -8.25
C THR A 26 10.79 -16.41 -7.01
N ILE A 27 10.50 -15.24 -6.42
CA ILE A 27 9.67 -15.09 -5.23
C ILE A 27 8.46 -14.22 -5.52
N ARG A 28 7.36 -14.52 -4.82
CA ARG A 28 6.14 -13.71 -4.80
C ARG A 28 6.03 -13.02 -3.45
N MET A 29 5.69 -11.75 -3.48
CA MET A 29 5.66 -10.88 -2.29
C MET A 29 4.36 -10.09 -2.24
N GLU A 30 3.89 -9.77 -1.02
CA GLU A 30 2.74 -8.91 -0.79
C GLU A 30 3.01 -7.95 0.36
N HIS A 31 2.85 -6.65 0.09
CA HIS A 31 2.87 -5.61 1.12
C HIS A 31 1.50 -5.58 1.81
N SER A 32 1.32 -6.36 2.85
CA SER A 32 0.04 -6.59 3.52
C SER A 32 0.10 -6.28 5.02
N LEU A 33 -1.08 -6.14 5.64
CA LEU A 33 -1.15 -6.00 7.09
C LEU A 33 -0.55 -7.21 7.82
N VAL A 34 -0.66 -8.41 7.23
CA VAL A 34 -0.03 -9.63 7.77
C VAL A 34 1.48 -9.51 7.79
N SER A 35 2.09 -8.97 6.72
CA SER A 35 3.54 -8.76 6.62
C SER A 35 4.03 -7.76 7.66
N VAL A 36 3.32 -6.63 7.80
CA VAL A 36 3.63 -5.60 8.81
C VAL A 36 3.54 -6.17 10.21
N ARG A 37 2.46 -6.89 10.54
CA ARG A 37 2.29 -7.52 11.86
C ARG A 37 3.43 -8.50 12.19
N LYS A 38 3.85 -9.32 11.24
CA LYS A 38 4.97 -10.26 11.45
C LYS A 38 6.26 -9.52 11.80
N TRP A 39 6.54 -8.45 11.10
CA TRP A 39 7.73 -7.64 11.31
C TRP A 39 7.68 -6.89 12.66
N GLU A 40 6.56 -6.22 12.97
CA GLU A 40 6.36 -5.51 14.24
C GLU A 40 6.46 -6.46 15.45
N ALA A 41 5.92 -7.68 15.34
CA ALA A 41 6.02 -8.69 16.39
C ALA A 41 7.46 -9.12 16.68
N LYS A 42 8.37 -9.03 15.70
CA LYS A 42 9.78 -9.38 15.87
C LYS A 42 10.60 -8.21 16.40
N TRP A 43 10.39 -7.02 15.83
CA TRP A 43 11.23 -5.85 16.10
C TRP A 43 10.72 -4.96 17.22
N HIS A 44 9.46 -5.13 17.64
CA HIS A 44 8.78 -4.35 18.68
C HIS A 44 8.76 -2.83 18.43
N ILE A 45 8.81 -2.43 17.16
CA ILE A 45 8.73 -1.04 16.71
C ILE A 45 7.65 -0.91 15.63
N PRO A 46 6.93 0.23 15.55
CA PRO A 46 5.92 0.44 14.52
C PRO A 46 6.55 0.53 13.13
N PHE A 47 6.07 -0.25 12.17
CA PHE A 47 6.62 -0.27 10.81
C PHE A 47 6.34 1.03 10.05
N LEU A 48 5.15 1.60 10.22
CA LEU A 48 4.67 2.76 9.47
C LEU A 48 5.19 4.12 9.99
N THR A 49 6.12 4.11 10.93
CA THR A 49 6.80 5.33 11.37
C THR A 49 7.84 5.77 10.34
N LYS A 50 8.13 7.09 10.33
CA LYS A 50 9.16 7.68 9.47
C LYS A 50 10.60 7.42 9.93
N ASP A 51 10.78 6.67 10.99
CA ASP A 51 12.09 6.37 11.53
C ASP A 51 12.90 5.53 10.53
N ASN A 52 14.19 5.84 10.40
CA ASN A 52 15.09 5.11 9.53
C ASN A 52 15.25 3.67 10.03
N LYS A 53 14.86 2.72 9.20
CA LYS A 53 15.07 1.30 9.47
C LYS A 53 16.48 0.88 9.05
N THR A 54 17.08 0.00 9.80
CA THR A 54 18.39 -0.59 9.42
C THR A 54 18.25 -1.51 8.21
N ASN A 55 19.36 -1.78 7.51
CA ASN A 55 19.37 -2.72 6.39
C ASN A 55 18.88 -4.11 6.80
N GLU A 56 19.24 -4.57 8.01
CA GLU A 56 18.76 -5.85 8.53
C GLU A 56 17.25 -5.87 8.71
N GLN A 57 16.68 -4.79 9.27
CA GLN A 57 15.24 -4.62 9.43
C GLN A 57 14.49 -4.61 8.08
N LEU A 58 15.08 -3.98 7.06
CA LEU A 58 14.51 -3.96 5.72
C LEU A 58 14.55 -5.34 5.05
N LEU A 59 15.67 -6.03 5.10
CA LEU A 59 15.80 -7.40 4.59
C LEU A 59 14.81 -8.36 5.29
N ASP A 60 14.64 -8.20 6.59
CA ASP A 60 13.67 -9.00 7.35
C ASP A 60 12.23 -8.65 6.94
N TYR A 61 11.95 -7.38 6.62
CA TYR A 61 10.64 -7.01 6.09
C TYR A 61 10.36 -7.66 4.73
N TYR A 62 11.34 -7.72 3.84
CA TYR A 62 11.19 -8.41 2.56
C TYR A 62 10.89 -9.91 2.75
N ARG A 63 11.49 -10.54 3.76
CA ARG A 63 11.13 -11.91 4.16
C ARG A 63 9.71 -12.01 4.66
N CYS A 64 9.26 -11.06 5.48
CA CYS A 64 7.87 -11.01 5.97
C CYS A 64 6.84 -10.81 4.85
N MET A 65 7.19 -10.07 3.79
CA MET A 65 6.36 -9.89 2.60
C MET A 65 6.29 -11.14 1.72
N THR A 66 7.29 -12.02 1.78
CA THR A 66 7.39 -13.17 0.89
C THR A 66 6.30 -14.21 1.17
N ILE A 67 5.56 -14.58 0.12
CA ILE A 67 4.49 -15.59 0.14
C ILE A 67 5.05 -16.96 -0.29
N THR A 68 6.05 -16.96 -1.18
CA THR A 68 6.71 -18.19 -1.63
C THR A 68 7.28 -18.94 -0.42
N GLN A 69 6.94 -20.23 -0.31
CA GLN A 69 7.39 -21.07 0.79
C GLN A 69 8.81 -21.60 0.56
N HIS A 70 9.50 -21.91 1.65
CA HIS A 70 10.82 -22.57 1.65
C HIS A 70 11.91 -21.81 0.90
N VAL A 71 11.83 -20.46 0.86
CA VAL A 71 12.91 -19.64 0.29
C VAL A 71 14.11 -19.65 1.21
N ASN A 72 15.30 -19.95 0.64
CA ASN A 72 16.55 -19.88 1.39
C ASN A 72 16.79 -18.43 1.86
N PRO A 73 17.01 -18.19 3.18
CA PRO A 73 17.23 -16.85 3.71
C PRO A 73 18.39 -16.08 3.05
N ASN A 74 19.41 -16.79 2.56
CA ASN A 74 20.57 -16.16 1.93
C ASN A 74 20.26 -15.55 0.57
N VAL A 75 19.17 -15.95 -0.09
CA VAL A 75 18.71 -15.36 -1.38
C VAL A 75 18.47 -13.86 -1.25
N TYR A 76 17.99 -13.39 -0.09
CA TYR A 76 17.71 -11.95 0.10
C TYR A 76 19.01 -11.10 0.18
N LEU A 77 20.15 -11.71 0.43
CA LEU A 77 21.46 -11.02 0.38
C LEU A 77 21.93 -10.79 -1.06
N SER A 78 21.33 -11.49 -2.03
CA SER A 78 21.60 -11.35 -3.48
C SER A 78 20.63 -10.45 -4.20
N LEU A 79 19.79 -9.69 -3.47
CA LEU A 79 18.87 -8.70 -4.07
C LEU A 79 19.68 -7.64 -4.82
N THR A 80 19.33 -7.43 -6.09
CA THR A 80 19.93 -6.36 -6.90
C THR A 80 19.29 -5.01 -6.59
N PRO A 81 19.94 -3.88 -6.93
CA PRO A 81 19.34 -2.55 -6.80
C PRO A 81 17.99 -2.43 -7.52
N GLU A 82 17.83 -3.10 -8.68
CA GLU A 82 16.61 -3.14 -9.46
C GLU A 82 15.50 -3.90 -8.71
N ASN A 83 15.84 -5.04 -8.07
CA ASN A 83 14.90 -5.77 -7.22
C ASN A 83 14.42 -4.90 -6.05
N VAL A 84 15.36 -4.25 -5.36
CA VAL A 84 15.05 -3.35 -4.24
C VAL A 84 14.15 -2.20 -4.70
N LYS A 85 14.48 -1.59 -5.85
CA LYS A 85 13.64 -0.53 -6.42
C LYS A 85 12.23 -1.03 -6.74
N ALA A 86 12.10 -2.20 -7.39
CA ALA A 86 10.79 -2.78 -7.72
C ALA A 86 9.96 -3.08 -6.46
N ILE A 87 10.60 -3.51 -5.36
CA ILE A 87 9.93 -3.73 -4.07
C ILE A 87 9.39 -2.41 -3.51
N TRP A 88 10.21 -1.34 -3.53
CA TRP A 88 9.78 -0.04 -3.00
C TRP A 88 8.70 0.60 -3.89
N ASP A 89 8.84 0.55 -5.20
CA ASP A 89 7.82 1.03 -6.14
C ASP A 89 6.48 0.31 -5.89
N TYR A 90 6.52 -0.99 -5.56
CA TYR A 90 5.34 -1.77 -5.20
C TYR A 90 4.74 -1.38 -3.84
N ILE A 91 5.57 -1.15 -2.82
CA ILE A 91 5.13 -0.72 -1.47
C ILE A 91 4.43 0.64 -1.54
N ASP A 92 4.95 1.56 -2.34
CA ASP A 92 4.47 2.93 -2.44
C ASP A 92 3.24 3.07 -3.36
N ASP A 93 2.98 2.07 -4.22
CA ASP A 93 1.83 2.10 -5.11
C ASP A 93 0.52 2.14 -4.31
N ALA A 94 -0.38 3.00 -4.72
CA ALA A 94 -1.69 3.18 -4.08
C ALA A 94 -2.59 1.93 -4.19
N HIS A 95 -2.45 1.14 -5.26
CA HIS A 95 -3.27 -0.04 -5.58
C HIS A 95 -4.79 0.20 -5.52
N THR A 96 -5.22 1.45 -5.72
CA THR A 96 -6.62 1.86 -5.66
C THR A 96 -6.92 3.00 -6.62
N ALA A 97 -8.14 3.03 -7.17
CA ALA A 97 -8.65 4.14 -7.95
C ALA A 97 -9.26 5.25 -7.07
N THR A 98 -9.45 4.99 -5.79
CA THR A 98 -10.00 5.95 -4.83
C THR A 98 -8.89 6.86 -4.35
N TRP A 99 -9.08 8.16 -4.49
CA TRP A 99 -8.19 9.16 -3.90
C TRP A 99 -8.98 10.13 -3.03
N PHE A 100 -8.32 10.72 -2.05
CA PHE A 100 -8.91 11.67 -1.14
C PHE A 100 -8.20 13.02 -1.27
N ARG A 101 -8.96 14.09 -1.24
CA ARG A 101 -8.35 15.42 -1.15
C ARG A 101 -7.66 15.54 0.23
N GLU A 102 -6.36 15.73 0.21
CA GLU A 102 -5.61 15.94 1.45
C GLU A 102 -6.03 17.27 2.07
N THR A 103 -6.76 17.21 3.17
CA THR A 103 -6.93 18.36 4.04
C THR A 103 -5.77 18.37 5.01
N LYS A 104 -4.95 19.45 4.99
CA LYS A 104 -3.89 19.65 5.98
C LYS A 104 -4.51 19.68 7.38
N LYS A 105 -4.69 18.53 8.01
CA LYS A 105 -4.98 18.46 9.45
C LYS A 105 -3.63 18.56 10.15
N SER A 106 -3.36 19.74 10.71
CA SER A 106 -2.34 19.95 11.72
C SER A 106 -2.73 19.13 12.97
N GLY A 107 -2.26 17.91 13.03
CA GLY A 107 -2.43 17.04 14.18
C GLY A 107 -1.14 16.26 14.38
N SER A 108 -0.74 16.00 15.62
CA SER A 108 0.39 15.14 15.94
C SER A 108 0.24 13.81 15.17
N MET A 109 1.31 13.39 14.50
CA MET A 109 1.32 12.15 13.72
C MET A 109 1.08 10.99 14.68
N LYS A 110 -0.16 10.46 14.69
CA LYS A 110 -0.49 9.32 15.54
C LYS A 110 0.29 8.11 15.04
N ILE A 111 1.06 7.50 15.92
CA ILE A 111 1.73 6.23 15.63
C ILE A 111 0.67 5.19 15.27
N ILE A 112 0.76 4.63 14.08
CA ILE A 112 -0.14 3.58 13.59
C ILE A 112 0.63 2.27 13.62
N THR A 113 0.10 1.28 14.35
CA THR A 113 0.63 -0.08 14.44
C THR A 113 -0.34 -1.05 13.77
N ALA A 114 0.13 -2.27 13.48
CA ALA A 114 -0.70 -3.31 12.90
C ALA A 114 -1.96 -3.59 13.75
N GLU A 115 -1.84 -3.62 15.09
CA GLU A 115 -2.98 -3.85 15.99
C GLU A 115 -4.04 -2.77 15.87
N LYS A 116 -3.63 -1.51 15.70
CA LYS A 116 -4.58 -0.41 15.48
C LYS A 116 -5.32 -0.55 14.17
N ILE A 117 -4.65 -1.03 13.13
CA ILE A 117 -5.29 -1.29 11.84
C ILE A 117 -6.28 -2.45 11.96
N TYR A 118 -5.92 -3.54 12.65
CA TYR A 118 -6.86 -4.63 12.95
C TYR A 118 -8.07 -4.14 13.76
N TYR A 119 -7.87 -3.28 14.75
CA TYR A 119 -8.97 -2.66 15.48
C TYR A 119 -9.92 -1.89 14.55
N TYR A 120 -9.39 -1.05 13.63
CA TYR A 120 -10.22 -0.36 12.65
C TYR A 120 -10.95 -1.30 11.70
N MET A 121 -10.33 -2.42 11.30
CA MET A 121 -11.01 -3.44 10.50
C MET A 121 -12.22 -4.01 11.23
N ILE A 122 -12.07 -4.34 12.53
CA ILE A 122 -13.17 -4.86 13.37
C ILE A 122 -14.29 -3.83 13.48
N GLU A 123 -13.94 -2.57 13.78
CA GLU A 123 -14.92 -1.48 13.92
C GLU A 123 -15.66 -1.20 12.61
N CYS A 124 -14.98 -1.27 11.50
CA CYS A 124 -15.57 -1.14 10.16
C CYS A 124 -16.26 -2.43 9.67
N ARG A 125 -16.24 -3.51 10.43
CA ARG A 125 -16.75 -4.84 10.04
C ARG A 125 -16.13 -5.37 8.76
N ILE A 126 -14.84 -5.08 8.55
CA ILE A 126 -14.06 -5.57 7.41
C ILE A 126 -13.63 -7.01 7.70
N PRO A 127 -13.92 -7.98 6.80
CA PRO A 127 -13.51 -9.37 6.99
C PRO A 127 -12.00 -9.54 7.17
N PRO A 128 -11.53 -10.47 8.02
CA PRO A 128 -10.12 -10.66 8.32
C PRO A 128 -9.27 -11.07 7.09
N GLU A 129 -9.88 -11.62 6.06
CA GLU A 129 -9.22 -11.99 4.80
C GLU A 129 -8.59 -10.78 4.11
N TYR A 130 -9.15 -9.58 4.33
CA TYR A 130 -8.66 -8.32 3.73
C TYR A 130 -7.32 -7.88 4.34
N ALA A 131 -6.90 -8.44 5.46
CA ALA A 131 -5.55 -8.26 5.99
C ALA A 131 -4.45 -8.75 5.04
N LYS A 132 -4.79 -9.59 4.05
CA LYS A 132 -3.89 -10.08 3.01
C LYS A 132 -3.82 -9.18 1.76
N TRP A 133 -4.70 -8.18 1.67
CA TRP A 133 -4.66 -7.21 0.59
C TRP A 133 -3.43 -6.31 0.68
N HIS A 134 -3.13 -5.64 -0.41
CA HIS A 134 -2.13 -4.58 -0.37
C HIS A 134 -2.50 -3.54 0.70
N LEU A 135 -1.54 -3.17 1.54
CA LEU A 135 -1.80 -2.36 2.73
C LEU A 135 -2.44 -1.00 2.38
N ASN A 136 -1.95 -0.33 1.34
CA ASN A 136 -2.50 0.96 0.91
C ASN A 136 -3.96 0.84 0.46
N GLN A 137 -4.33 -0.26 -0.20
CA GLN A 137 -5.72 -0.54 -0.57
C GLN A 137 -6.60 -0.78 0.67
N LEU A 138 -6.10 -1.55 1.64
CA LEU A 138 -6.81 -1.77 2.91
C LEU A 138 -6.99 -0.46 3.68
N MET A 139 -5.94 0.35 3.80
CA MET A 139 -6.00 1.66 4.46
C MET A 139 -7.01 2.59 3.78
N THR A 140 -7.07 2.57 2.46
CA THR A 140 -8.08 3.30 1.70
C THR A 140 -9.49 2.83 2.02
N LEU A 141 -9.72 1.51 2.09
CA LEU A 141 -11.02 0.95 2.46
C LEU A 141 -11.45 1.38 3.86
N ILE A 142 -10.55 1.30 4.84
CA ILE A 142 -10.81 1.77 6.22
C ILE A 142 -11.20 3.25 6.23
N ARG A 143 -10.50 4.07 5.45
CA ARG A 143 -10.82 5.49 5.33
C ARG A 143 -12.19 5.72 4.71
N VAL A 144 -12.53 5.00 3.64
CA VAL A 144 -13.88 5.05 3.03
C VAL A 144 -14.96 4.70 4.06
N CYS A 145 -14.74 3.62 4.83
CA CYS A 145 -15.67 3.22 5.89
C CYS A 145 -15.83 4.32 6.95
N GLY A 146 -14.73 4.95 7.35
CA GLY A 146 -14.76 6.07 8.29
C GLY A 146 -15.55 7.27 7.76
N GLU A 147 -15.33 7.67 6.50
CA GLU A 147 -16.05 8.78 5.87
C GLU A 147 -17.55 8.48 5.67
N MET A 148 -17.91 7.24 5.33
CA MET A 148 -19.30 6.82 5.16
C MET A 148 -20.06 6.71 6.50
N ASN A 149 -19.34 6.40 7.58
CA ASN A 149 -19.91 6.27 8.92
C ASN A 149 -19.93 7.58 9.71
N ASP A 150 -19.27 8.65 9.22
CA ASP A 150 -19.25 9.95 9.90
C ASP A 150 -20.67 10.56 9.90
N PRO A 151 -21.26 10.87 11.10
CA PRO A 151 -22.58 11.47 11.21
C PRO A 151 -22.73 12.79 10.44
N LYS A 152 -21.64 13.56 10.33
CA LYS A 152 -21.62 14.82 9.56
C LYS A 152 -21.79 14.60 8.06
N ASN A 153 -21.28 13.49 7.53
CA ASN A 153 -21.46 13.14 6.13
C ASN A 153 -22.84 12.53 5.87
N LYS A 154 -23.41 11.80 6.83
CA LYS A 154 -24.81 11.32 6.76
C LYS A 154 -25.81 12.48 6.72
N GLN A 155 -25.56 13.57 7.43
CA GLN A 155 -26.41 14.77 7.36
C GLN A 155 -26.28 15.51 6.01
N LYS A 156 -25.09 15.54 5.38
CA LYS A 156 -24.91 16.14 4.06
C LYS A 156 -25.53 15.33 2.93
N SER A 157 -25.56 14.02 3.04
CA SER A 157 -26.25 13.15 2.06
C SER A 157 -27.76 13.14 2.23
N ALA A 158 -28.26 13.44 3.45
CA ALA A 158 -29.68 13.59 3.75
C ALA A 158 -30.20 15.02 3.48
N SER A 159 -29.33 16.04 3.43
CA SER A 159 -29.68 17.35 2.95
C SER A 159 -29.84 17.28 1.42
N LYS A 160 -31.09 17.25 0.95
CA LYS A 160 -31.43 17.34 -0.46
C LYS A 160 -30.57 18.44 -1.11
N MET A 161 -29.70 18.05 -2.02
CA MET A 161 -28.96 18.98 -2.87
C MET A 161 -29.96 20.05 -3.36
N SER A 162 -29.63 21.29 -3.10
CA SER A 162 -30.58 22.37 -3.51
C SER A 162 -30.73 22.30 -5.03
N ARG A 163 -31.91 22.69 -5.52
CA ARG A 163 -32.18 22.69 -6.97
C ARG A 163 -31.18 23.54 -7.76
N SER A 164 -30.56 24.54 -7.11
CA SER A 164 -29.50 25.39 -7.66
C SER A 164 -28.15 24.65 -7.75
N GLU A 165 -27.78 23.81 -6.75
CA GLU A 165 -26.57 23.02 -6.77
C GLU A 165 -26.64 21.90 -7.81
N PHE A 166 -27.81 21.27 -7.95
CA PHE A 166 -28.03 20.28 -9.02
C PHE A 166 -27.91 20.91 -10.40
N ALA A 167 -28.47 22.10 -10.59
CA ALA A 167 -28.41 22.86 -11.86
C ALA A 167 -26.96 23.30 -12.18
N SER A 168 -26.15 23.69 -11.17
CA SER A 168 -24.75 24.08 -11.37
C SER A 168 -23.87 22.88 -11.74
N MET A 169 -24.08 21.73 -11.10
CA MET A 169 -23.35 20.47 -11.45
C MET A 169 -23.74 19.99 -12.86
N ALA A 170 -25.02 20.07 -13.22
CA ALA A 170 -25.48 19.70 -14.57
C ALA A 170 -24.85 20.58 -15.66
N ARG A 171 -24.71 21.88 -15.41
CA ARG A 171 -24.01 22.81 -16.31
C ARG A 171 -22.54 22.50 -16.44
N GLN A 172 -21.81 22.29 -15.32
CA GLN A 172 -20.39 21.90 -15.33
C GLN A 172 -20.14 20.60 -16.10
N ARG A 173 -21.05 19.63 -15.94
CA ARG A 173 -20.96 18.35 -16.66
C ARG A 173 -21.20 18.50 -18.15
N SER A 174 -22.14 19.34 -18.52
CA SER A 174 -22.44 19.69 -19.92
C SER A 174 -21.26 20.41 -20.59
N GLU A 175 -20.65 21.38 -19.90
CA GLU A 175 -19.46 22.10 -20.41
C GLU A 175 -18.26 21.19 -20.58
N LEU A 176 -18.04 20.25 -19.63
CA LEU A 176 -16.96 19.28 -19.71
C LEU A 176 -17.14 18.30 -20.86
N ASN A 177 -18.37 17.85 -21.09
CA ASN A 177 -18.71 16.98 -22.22
C ASN A 177 -18.58 17.72 -23.56
N ALA A 178 -19.00 19.00 -23.64
CA ALA A 178 -18.80 19.80 -24.82
C ALA A 178 -17.33 20.01 -25.18
N LYS A 179 -16.46 20.25 -24.17
CA LYS A 179 -15.01 20.35 -24.37
C LYS A 179 -14.42 19.05 -24.89
N ARG A 180 -14.78 17.90 -24.30
CA ARG A 180 -14.33 16.59 -24.78
C ARG A 180 -14.77 16.28 -26.21
N LEU A 181 -16.00 16.63 -26.57
CA LEU A 181 -16.49 16.45 -27.93
C LEU A 181 -15.75 17.37 -28.95
N ALA A 182 -15.44 18.59 -28.56
CA ALA A 182 -14.64 19.51 -29.40
C ALA A 182 -13.19 19.02 -29.57
N GLU A 183 -12.58 18.45 -28.52
CA GLU A 183 -11.24 17.86 -28.59
C GLU A 183 -11.20 16.64 -29.51
N ILE A 184 -12.23 15.78 -29.46
CA ILE A 184 -12.36 14.60 -30.35
C ILE A 184 -12.55 15.03 -31.80
N GLN A 185 -13.32 16.09 -32.07
CA GLN A 185 -13.53 16.59 -33.42
C GLN A 185 -12.31 17.30 -34.02
N ASN A 186 -11.49 17.96 -33.16
CA ASN A 186 -10.27 18.66 -33.59
C ASN A 186 -9.01 17.75 -33.62
N GLY A 187 -9.04 16.58 -33.01
CA GLY A 187 -7.94 15.62 -33.00
C GLY A 187 -8.02 14.52 -34.07
N GLY A 188 -8.96 14.61 -35.01
CA GLY A 188 -9.22 13.64 -36.10
C GLY A 188 -8.80 14.13 -37.47
N SER A 189 -7.73 14.95 -37.57
CA SER A 189 -7.11 15.35 -38.84
C SER A 189 -5.65 14.99 -38.85
#